data_a8d7a788cda9641b9ba039000aef500e
#
_entry.id   a8d7a788cda9641b9ba039000aef500e
#
_cell.length_a   1.000
_cell.length_b   1.000
_cell.length_c   1.000
_cell.angle_alpha   90.00
_cell.angle_beta   90.00
_cell.angle_gamma   90.00
#
_symmetry.space_group_name_H-M   'P 1'
#
loop_
_entity.id
_entity.type
_entity.pdbx_description
1 polymer ?
#
loop_
_entity_poly.entity_id
_entity_poly.type
_entity_poly.pdbx_seq_one_letter_code
_entity_poly.pdbx_strand_id
1 'polypeptide(L)' 'MVRKKKSFDSYSKKPLKEEVGKAMRRYYKQLENSKPVGVYELVLKEIEPPLLISTMQYTKNNQSEAAKILGLNRT' A
#
# COMPACT_ATOMS: atom_id res chain seq x y z
N MET A 1 19.33 20.81 -0.94
CA MET A 1 18.37 20.74 0.15
C MET A 1 17.84 19.34 0.33
N VAL A 2 17.85 18.87 1.52
CA VAL A 2 17.37 17.54 1.82
C VAL A 2 15.88 17.58 2.05
N ARG A 3 15.17 16.68 1.38
CA ARG A 3 13.76 16.60 1.55
C ARG A 3 13.41 15.42 2.43
N LYS A 4 12.70 15.69 3.48
CA LYS A 4 12.29 14.64 4.37
C LYS A 4 11.19 13.82 3.79
N LYS A 5 11.24 12.53 4.05
CA LYS A 5 10.11 11.68 3.73
C LYS A 5 8.99 11.95 4.71
N LYS A 6 7.81 12.10 4.17
CA LYS A 6 6.65 12.27 5.02
C LYS A 6 5.92 10.95 5.14
N SER A 7 5.46 10.66 6.34
CA SER A 7 4.71 9.45 6.56
C SER A 7 3.25 9.70 6.18
N PHE A 8 2.51 8.62 6.04
CA PHE A 8 1.09 8.74 5.77
C PHE A 8 0.36 9.40 6.92
N ASP A 9 0.89 9.30 8.12
CA ASP A 9 0.29 9.94 9.27
C ASP A 9 0.27 11.45 9.14
N SER A 10 1.21 12.00 8.36
CA SER A 10 1.30 13.44 8.18
C SER A 10 0.22 13.99 7.28
N TYR A 11 -0.36 13.15 6.45
CA TYR A 11 -1.27 13.61 5.41
C TYR A 11 -2.71 13.30 5.67
N SER A 12 -2.98 12.30 6.46
CA SER A 12 -4.31 11.76 6.56
C SER A 12 -4.82 11.83 7.98
N LYS A 13 -6.11 12.09 8.11
CA LYS A 13 -6.74 11.99 9.41
C LYS A 13 -6.83 10.56 9.87
N LYS A 14 -6.77 9.63 8.91
CA LYS A 14 -6.79 8.21 9.21
C LYS A 14 -5.53 7.59 8.68
N PRO A 15 -4.55 7.34 9.55
CA PRO A 15 -3.30 6.75 9.08
C PRO A 15 -3.53 5.43 8.36
N LEU A 16 -2.69 5.18 7.37
CA LEU A 16 -2.80 3.97 6.59
C LEU A 16 -2.76 2.73 7.47
N LYS A 17 -1.92 2.74 8.47
CA LYS A 17 -1.80 1.57 9.34
C LYS A 17 -3.12 1.28 10.05
N GLU A 18 -3.87 2.32 10.39
CA GLU A 18 -5.18 2.10 11.03
C GLU A 18 -6.16 1.50 10.06
N GLU A 19 -6.14 1.98 8.81
CA GLU A 19 -7.05 1.44 7.81
C GLU A 19 -6.73 -0.03 7.53
N VAL A 20 -5.47 -0.36 7.44
CA VAL A 20 -5.08 -1.75 7.23
C VAL A 20 -5.49 -2.59 8.42
N GLY A 21 -5.29 -2.07 9.63
CA GLY A 21 -5.69 -2.79 10.83
C GLY A 21 -7.18 -3.10 10.86
N LYS A 22 -7.99 -2.12 10.48
CA LYS A 22 -9.44 -2.35 10.43
C LYS A 22 -9.79 -3.40 9.40
N ALA A 23 -9.18 -3.30 8.23
CA ALA A 23 -9.45 -4.26 7.17
C ALA A 23 -9.08 -5.66 7.61
N MET A 24 -7.96 -5.79 8.29
CA MET A 24 -7.52 -7.11 8.73
C MET A 24 -8.44 -7.68 9.80
N ARG A 25 -8.92 -6.84 10.70
CA ARG A 25 -9.85 -7.33 11.72
C ARG A 25 -11.14 -7.82 11.11
N ARG A 26 -11.63 -7.12 10.10
CA ARG A 26 -12.81 -7.58 9.38
C ARG A 26 -12.55 -8.89 8.67
N TYR A 27 -11.39 -9.01 8.06
CA TYR A 27 -11.03 -10.21 7.34
C TYR A 27 -11.02 -11.43 8.27
N TYR A 28 -10.34 -11.30 9.40
CA TYR A 28 -10.24 -12.41 10.33
C TYR A 28 -11.60 -12.76 10.92
N LYS A 29 -12.41 -11.77 11.13
CA LYS A 29 -13.74 -12.02 11.67
C LYS A 29 -14.60 -12.82 10.70
N GLN A 30 -14.45 -12.53 9.42
CA GLN A 30 -15.23 -13.23 8.40
C GLN A 30 -14.75 -14.63 8.13
N LEU A 31 -13.53 -14.93 8.51
CA LEU A 31 -13.02 -16.29 8.30
C LEU A 31 -13.74 -17.33 9.13
N GLU A 32 -14.21 -16.92 10.27
CA GLU A 32 -14.89 -17.81 11.19
C GLU A 32 -14.01 -19.01 11.52
N ASN A 33 -14.39 -20.21 11.06
CA ASN A 33 -13.62 -21.42 11.39
C ASN A 33 -12.53 -21.72 10.38
N SER A 34 -12.46 -20.96 9.32
CA SER A 34 -11.42 -21.16 8.33
C SER A 34 -10.09 -20.68 8.89
N LYS A 35 -9.02 -21.40 8.57
CA LYS A 35 -7.71 -20.99 8.99
C LYS A 35 -7.06 -20.08 7.99
N PRO A 36 -6.57 -18.94 8.44
CA PRO A 36 -5.87 -18.04 7.50
C PRO A 36 -4.51 -18.64 7.13
N VAL A 37 -4.21 -18.59 5.84
CA VAL A 37 -2.95 -19.08 5.32
C VAL A 37 -2.44 -18.11 4.28
N GLY A 38 -1.15 -17.82 4.33
CA GLY A 38 -0.55 -16.96 3.33
C GLY A 38 -1.07 -15.56 3.34
N VAL A 39 -1.44 -15.07 4.50
CA VAL A 39 -2.08 -13.76 4.62
C VAL A 39 -1.15 -12.63 4.17
N TYR A 40 0.13 -12.76 4.45
CA TYR A 40 1.06 -11.72 4.07
C TYR A 40 1.04 -11.48 2.56
N GLU A 41 1.17 -12.54 1.80
CA GLU A 41 1.15 -12.42 0.35
C GLU A 41 -0.21 -11.98 -0.16
N LEU A 42 -1.25 -12.48 0.49
CA LEU A 42 -2.60 -12.09 0.10
C LEU A 42 -2.80 -10.59 0.23
N VAL A 43 -2.38 -10.03 1.34
CA VAL A 43 -2.53 -8.60 1.59
C VAL A 43 -1.69 -7.79 0.62
N LEU A 44 -0.46 -8.23 0.37
CA LEU A 44 0.40 -7.51 -0.56
C LEU A 44 -0.21 -7.48 -1.95
N LYS A 45 -0.80 -8.57 -2.38
CA LYS A 45 -1.44 -8.60 -3.69
C LYS A 45 -2.64 -7.66 -3.76
N GLU A 46 -3.31 -7.47 -2.64
CA GLU A 46 -4.44 -6.55 -2.60
C GLU A 46 -3.98 -5.10 -2.67
N ILE A 47 -2.84 -4.82 -2.09
CA ILE A 47 -2.37 -3.45 -1.99
C ILE A 47 -1.65 -3.00 -3.26
N GLU A 48 -0.98 -3.92 -3.94
CA GLU A 48 -0.16 -3.55 -5.08
C GLU A 48 -0.91 -2.85 -6.20
N PRO A 49 -2.04 -3.39 -6.68
CA PRO A 49 -2.70 -2.73 -7.81
C PRO A 49 -3.07 -1.28 -7.54
N PRO A 50 -3.75 -0.95 -6.44
CA PRO A 50 -4.07 0.45 -6.21
C PRO A 50 -2.83 1.31 -6.00
N LEU A 51 -1.80 0.75 -5.41
CA LEU A 51 -0.56 1.49 -5.24
C LEU A 51 0.06 1.84 -6.58
N LEU A 52 0.14 0.86 -7.48
CA LEU A 52 0.74 1.09 -8.79
C LEU A 52 -0.12 2.01 -9.64
N ILE A 53 -1.42 1.80 -9.62
CA ILE A 53 -2.33 2.62 -10.40
C ILE A 53 -2.27 4.07 -9.94
N SER A 54 -2.29 4.29 -8.63
CA SER A 54 -2.24 5.64 -8.10
C SER A 54 -0.95 6.34 -8.49
N THR A 55 0.16 5.60 -8.43
CA THR A 55 1.44 6.19 -8.76
C THR A 55 1.53 6.51 -10.25
N MET A 56 1.01 5.62 -11.09
CA MET A 56 1.00 5.89 -12.52
C MET A 56 0.16 7.12 -12.84
N GLN A 57 -0.96 7.26 -12.18
CA GLN A 57 -1.81 8.43 -12.36
C GLN A 57 -1.09 9.69 -11.91
N TYR A 58 -0.41 9.60 -10.79
CA TYR A 58 0.32 10.75 -10.27
C TYR A 58 1.40 11.21 -11.24
N THR A 59 2.05 10.27 -11.90
CA THR A 59 3.12 10.59 -12.84
C THR A 59 2.62 10.75 -14.26
N LYS A 60 1.32 10.73 -14.47
CA LYS A 60 0.71 10.87 -15.80
C LYS A 60 1.24 9.81 -16.74
N ASN A 61 1.29 8.59 -16.23
CA ASN A 61 1.71 7.41 -16.98
C ASN A 61 3.17 7.40 -17.36
N ASN A 62 3.99 8.11 -16.61
CA ASN A 62 5.43 8.08 -16.82
C ASN A 62 6.00 6.93 -15.99
N GLN A 63 6.32 5.82 -16.64
CA GLN A 63 6.78 4.64 -15.94
C GLN A 63 8.10 4.83 -15.23
N SER A 64 9.02 5.57 -15.85
CA SER A 64 10.31 5.82 -15.23
C SER A 64 10.16 6.58 -13.92
N GLU A 65 9.33 7.61 -13.95
CA GLU A 65 9.10 8.39 -12.75
C GLU A 65 8.39 7.57 -11.68
N ALA A 66 7.43 6.77 -12.11
CA ALA A 66 6.69 5.94 -11.16
C ALA A 66 7.62 4.98 -10.45
N ALA A 67 8.53 4.34 -11.20
CA ALA A 67 9.48 3.41 -10.60
C ALA A 67 10.37 4.11 -9.60
N LYS A 68 10.78 5.33 -9.90
CA LYS A 68 11.62 6.08 -8.98
C LYS A 68 10.85 6.41 -7.70
N ILE A 69 9.62 6.86 -7.84
CA ILE A 69 8.81 7.21 -6.69
C ILE A 69 8.57 6.00 -5.82
N LEU A 70 8.30 4.87 -6.44
CA LEU A 70 8.04 3.64 -5.70
C LEU A 70 9.29 3.00 -5.14
N GLY A 71 10.46 3.43 -5.63
CA GLY A 71 11.69 2.82 -5.17
C GLY A 71 11.96 1.48 -5.80
N LEU A 72 11.36 1.22 -6.95
CA LEU A 72 11.54 -0.05 -7.65
C LEU A 72 12.62 0.05 -8.73
N ASN A 73 13.29 1.15 -8.75
CA ASN A 73 14.32 1.38 -9.74
C ASN A 73 15.45 0.39 -9.60
N ARG A 74 15.82 -0.22 -10.69
CA ARG A 74 16.95 -1.12 -10.71
C ARG A 74 18.03 -0.60 -11.61
N THR A 75 19.21 -0.74 -11.20
CA THR A 75 20.35 -0.34 -12.03
C THR A 75 21.10 -1.54 -12.50
#